data_63bc8b4bf8c9a3c348db77b97eed5537
#
_entry.id   63bc8b4bf8c9a3c348db77b97eed5537
#
_cell.length_a   1.000
_cell.length_b   1.000
_cell.length_c   1.000
_cell.angle_alpha   90.00
_cell.angle_beta   90.00
_cell.angle_gamma   90.00
#
_symmetry.space_group_name_H-M   'P 1'
#
loop_
_entity.id
_entity.type
_entity.pdbx_description
1 polymer ?
#
loop_
_entity_poly.entity_id
_entity_poly.type
_entity_poly.pdbx_seq_one_letter_code
_entity_poly.pdbx_strand_id
1 'polypeptide(L)'
;MKGKIFISFICALIFLVVTCAFLSHSAKEDKTKGHETAIQAAKEHGFASIDEVNTFYNRNVYYIIQGKNKKGEKIIGWMKKGNTDKILIKKAKEGLSKDDVLQLIQNIDNSKPKKIKKIMLGYDDTDSKKWDIPVWEVQYIDQQNRYTYFIVSFTDDRVYKMYSIKQ
;
A
#
# COMPACT_ATOMS: atom_id res chain seq x y z
N MET A 1 33.18 -11.93 -39.91
CA MET A 1 32.85 -10.88 -38.90
C MET A 1 31.42 -10.85 -38.48
N LYS A 2 30.42 -10.98 -39.37
CA LYS A 2 28.97 -10.90 -39.03
C LYS A 2 28.49 -11.96 -38.01
N GLY A 3 28.98 -13.21 -38.07
CA GLY A 3 28.58 -14.26 -37.14
C GLY A 3 29.02 -14.04 -35.68
N LYS A 4 30.22 -13.48 -35.47
CA LYS A 4 30.70 -13.17 -34.09
C LYS A 4 29.90 -12.06 -33.42
N ILE A 5 29.48 -11.05 -34.21
CA ILE A 5 28.61 -9.95 -33.72
C ILE A 5 27.24 -10.50 -33.35
N PHE A 6 26.68 -11.41 -34.15
CA PHE A 6 25.38 -12.03 -33.90
C PHE A 6 25.40 -12.89 -32.63
N ILE A 7 26.45 -13.70 -32.42
CA ILE A 7 26.61 -14.50 -31.20
C ILE A 7 26.74 -13.58 -29.95
N SER A 8 27.55 -12.51 -30.05
CA SER A 8 27.69 -11.55 -28.94
C SER A 8 26.38 -10.90 -28.58
N PHE A 9 25.54 -10.57 -29.56
CA PHE A 9 24.21 -9.98 -29.32
C PHE A 9 23.26 -10.97 -28.62
N ILE A 10 23.29 -12.25 -29.04
CA ILE A 10 22.49 -13.31 -28.38
C ILE A 10 22.95 -13.50 -26.93
N CYS A 11 24.25 -13.56 -26.67
CA CYS A 11 24.78 -13.68 -25.31
C CYS A 11 24.37 -12.49 -24.41
N ALA A 12 24.42 -11.27 -24.94
CA ALA A 12 23.96 -10.07 -24.21
C ALA A 12 22.49 -10.12 -23.90
N LEU A 13 21.65 -10.59 -24.81
CA LEU A 13 20.22 -10.73 -24.64
C LEU A 13 19.86 -11.80 -23.58
N ILE A 14 20.56 -12.95 -23.61
CA ILE A 14 20.39 -13.99 -22.59
C ILE A 14 20.81 -13.48 -21.23
N PHE A 15 21.92 -12.77 -21.13
CA PHE A 15 22.39 -12.17 -19.88
C PHE A 15 21.37 -11.18 -19.31
N LEU A 16 20.78 -10.35 -20.16
CA LEU A 16 19.74 -9.40 -19.77
C LEU A 16 18.50 -10.12 -19.20
N VAL A 17 18.03 -11.18 -19.88
CA VAL A 17 16.85 -11.95 -19.43
C VAL A 17 17.14 -12.63 -18.09
N VAL A 18 18.31 -13.22 -17.91
CA VAL A 18 18.70 -13.88 -16.66
C VAL A 18 18.78 -12.87 -15.50
N THR A 19 19.38 -11.70 -15.73
CA THR A 19 19.46 -10.66 -14.70
C THR A 19 18.07 -10.12 -14.33
N CYS A 20 17.20 -9.88 -15.32
CA CYS A 20 15.80 -9.45 -15.04
C CYS A 20 15.02 -10.53 -14.27
N ALA A 21 15.18 -11.81 -14.61
CA ALA A 21 14.55 -12.90 -13.89
C ALA A 21 15.04 -13.01 -12.44
N PHE A 22 16.35 -12.89 -12.22
CA PHE A 22 16.96 -12.91 -10.89
C PHE A 22 16.46 -11.75 -10.01
N LEU A 23 16.46 -10.52 -10.54
CA LEU A 23 15.97 -9.34 -9.83
C LEU A 23 14.47 -9.47 -9.46
N SER A 24 13.69 -10.00 -10.40
CA SER A 24 12.25 -10.23 -10.16
C SER A 24 12.01 -11.30 -9.09
N HIS A 25 12.83 -12.33 -9.04
CA HIS A 25 12.74 -13.39 -8.03
C HIS A 25 13.10 -12.87 -6.65
N SER A 26 14.23 -12.16 -6.53
CA SER A 26 14.66 -11.54 -5.26
C SER A 26 13.62 -10.56 -4.70
N ALA A 27 13.03 -9.73 -5.55
CA ALA A 27 12.00 -8.78 -5.12
C ALA A 27 10.73 -9.48 -4.62
N LYS A 28 10.33 -10.61 -5.22
CA LYS A 28 9.19 -11.41 -4.75
C LYS A 28 9.50 -12.09 -3.42
N GLU A 29 10.70 -12.64 -3.27
CA GLU A 29 11.15 -13.30 -2.04
C GLU A 29 11.17 -12.33 -0.85
N ASP A 30 11.74 -11.13 -1.02
CA ASP A 30 11.76 -10.09 0.01
C ASP A 30 10.36 -9.67 0.43
N LYS A 31 9.44 -9.56 -0.52
CA LYS A 31 8.03 -9.25 -0.22
C LYS A 31 7.39 -10.39 0.59
N THR A 32 7.59 -11.63 0.19
CA THR A 32 7.01 -12.80 0.85
C THR A 32 7.52 -12.92 2.29
N LYS A 33 8.83 -12.86 2.49
CA LYS A 33 9.44 -12.87 3.83
C LYS A 33 8.94 -11.74 4.71
N GLY A 34 8.79 -10.55 4.15
CA GLY A 34 8.26 -9.40 4.87
C GLY A 34 6.80 -9.60 5.32
N HIS A 35 5.97 -10.20 4.48
CA HIS A 35 4.58 -10.53 4.84
C HIS A 35 4.52 -11.64 5.87
N GLU A 36 5.35 -12.68 5.78
CA GLU A 36 5.42 -13.76 6.79
C GLU A 36 5.79 -13.22 8.17
N THR A 37 6.80 -12.34 8.24
CA THR A 37 7.18 -11.65 9.47
C THR A 37 6.02 -10.83 10.04
N ALA A 38 5.30 -10.10 9.19
CA ALA A 38 4.15 -9.31 9.60
C ALA A 38 3.00 -10.19 10.12
N ILE A 39 2.76 -11.34 9.49
CA ILE A 39 1.75 -12.32 9.92
C ILE A 39 2.09 -12.87 11.30
N GLN A 40 3.34 -13.23 11.53
CA GLN A 40 3.76 -13.75 12.81
C GLN A 40 3.62 -12.71 13.93
N ALA A 41 4.15 -11.51 13.71
CA ALA A 41 4.02 -10.41 14.66
C ALA A 41 2.55 -10.07 14.96
N ALA A 42 1.68 -10.07 13.95
CA ALA A 42 0.27 -9.82 14.14
C ALA A 42 -0.42 -10.87 15.04
N LYS A 43 -0.08 -12.14 14.87
CA LYS A 43 -0.59 -13.21 15.75
C LYS A 43 -0.18 -13.02 17.20
N GLU A 44 1.05 -12.61 17.44
CA GLU A 44 1.58 -12.30 18.78
C GLU A 44 0.86 -11.09 19.40
N HIS A 45 0.40 -10.15 18.55
CA HIS A 45 -0.33 -8.94 18.96
C HIS A 45 -1.86 -9.10 18.93
N GLY A 46 -2.39 -10.31 18.89
CA GLY A 46 -3.81 -10.58 19.15
C GLY A 46 -4.68 -10.83 17.92
N PHE A 47 -4.11 -10.98 16.72
CA PHE A 47 -4.84 -11.49 15.57
C PHE A 47 -5.06 -13.02 15.73
N ALA A 48 -6.31 -13.44 15.68
CA ALA A 48 -6.69 -14.85 15.66
C ALA A 48 -6.69 -15.42 14.23
N SER A 49 -7.08 -14.60 13.25
CA SER A 49 -6.98 -14.91 11.83
C SER A 49 -6.52 -13.69 11.05
N ILE A 50 -5.84 -13.94 9.93
CA ILE A 50 -5.37 -12.90 9.02
C ILE A 50 -6.00 -13.19 7.66
N ASP A 51 -6.71 -12.19 7.15
CA ASP A 51 -7.43 -12.27 5.88
C ASP A 51 -6.53 -11.73 4.75
N GLU A 52 -5.76 -10.66 5.01
CA GLU A 52 -4.95 -9.99 4.01
C GLU A 52 -3.76 -9.25 4.64
N VAL A 53 -2.63 -9.24 3.91
CA VAL A 53 -1.46 -8.39 4.22
C VAL A 53 -1.08 -7.61 2.99
N ASN A 54 -1.07 -6.29 3.11
CA ASN A 54 -0.65 -5.38 2.05
C ASN A 54 0.61 -4.60 2.44
N THR A 55 1.41 -4.24 1.46
CA THR A 55 2.55 -3.33 1.66
C THR A 55 2.18 -1.94 1.18
N PHE A 56 2.34 -0.97 2.06
CA PHE A 56 2.18 0.45 1.76
C PHE A 56 3.54 1.14 1.79
N TYR A 57 3.84 1.88 0.72
CA TYR A 57 5.08 2.61 0.55
C TYR A 57 4.81 4.10 0.69
N ASN A 58 5.43 4.72 1.71
CA ASN A 58 5.48 6.15 1.91
C ASN A 58 6.94 6.52 2.27
N ARG A 59 7.17 7.47 3.15
CA ARG A 59 8.51 7.76 3.70
C ARG A 59 9.15 6.51 4.31
N ASN A 60 8.34 5.72 5.01
CA ASN A 60 8.70 4.38 5.46
C ASN A 60 7.79 3.34 4.79
N VAL A 61 8.17 2.08 4.91
CA VAL A 61 7.37 0.95 4.44
C VAL A 61 6.53 0.42 5.59
N TYR A 62 5.24 0.24 5.35
CA TYR A 62 4.30 -0.33 6.31
C TYR A 62 3.64 -1.59 5.77
N TYR A 63 3.46 -2.55 6.64
CA TYR A 63 2.58 -3.69 6.41
C TYR A 63 1.22 -3.39 7.02
N ILE A 64 0.18 -3.48 6.21
CA ILE A 64 -1.21 -3.28 6.61
C ILE A 64 -1.84 -4.65 6.68
N ILE A 65 -2.19 -5.08 7.88
CA ILE A 65 -2.67 -6.42 8.19
C ILE A 65 -4.16 -6.32 8.50
N GLN A 66 -4.97 -7.06 7.79
CA GLN A 66 -6.41 -7.13 8.03
C GLN A 66 -6.77 -8.54 8.49
N GLY A 67 -7.65 -8.63 9.48
CA GLY A 67 -8.02 -9.93 10.02
C GLY A 67 -9.04 -9.81 11.16
N LYS A 68 -9.07 -10.81 12.03
CA LYS A 68 -9.98 -10.86 13.17
C LYS A 68 -9.24 -11.14 14.46
N ASN A 69 -9.73 -10.58 15.56
CA ASN A 69 -9.29 -10.91 16.90
C ASN A 69 -9.99 -12.20 17.43
N LYS A 70 -9.64 -12.64 18.63
CA LYS A 70 -10.23 -13.84 19.29
C LYS A 70 -11.73 -13.75 19.52
N LYS A 71 -12.31 -12.53 19.49
CA LYS A 71 -13.75 -12.30 19.61
C LYS A 71 -14.47 -12.29 18.25
N GLY A 72 -13.75 -12.54 17.14
CA GLY A 72 -14.30 -12.48 15.78
C GLY A 72 -14.49 -11.07 15.22
N GLU A 73 -14.07 -10.02 15.95
CA GLU A 73 -14.17 -8.65 15.47
C GLU A 73 -13.10 -8.39 14.41
N LYS A 74 -13.47 -7.71 13.32
CA LYS A 74 -12.54 -7.27 12.29
C LYS A 74 -11.61 -6.20 12.83
N ILE A 75 -10.30 -6.44 12.71
CA ILE A 75 -9.24 -5.53 13.14
C ILE A 75 -8.25 -5.28 12.02
N ILE A 76 -7.61 -4.12 12.07
CA ILE A 76 -6.59 -3.69 11.13
C ILE A 76 -5.35 -3.34 11.94
N GLY A 77 -4.20 -3.83 11.50
CA GLY A 77 -2.89 -3.54 12.09
C GLY A 77 -2.00 -2.78 11.11
N TRP A 78 -1.28 -1.79 11.59
CA TRP A 78 -0.25 -1.06 10.86
C TRP A 78 1.08 -1.32 11.53
N MET A 79 1.98 -1.98 10.82
CA MET A 79 3.32 -2.34 11.29
C MET A 79 4.36 -1.72 10.37
N LYS A 80 5.28 -0.93 10.93
CA LYS A 80 6.43 -0.42 10.18
C LYS A 80 7.39 -1.57 9.88
N LYS A 81 7.86 -1.68 8.64
CA LYS A 81 8.86 -2.68 8.25
C LYS A 81 10.10 -2.59 9.15
N GLY A 82 10.51 -3.72 9.69
CA GLY A 82 11.65 -3.82 10.61
C GLY A 82 11.33 -3.49 12.08
N ASN A 83 10.05 -3.22 12.43
CA ASN A 83 9.65 -3.01 13.82
C ASN A 83 8.46 -3.93 14.16
N THR A 84 8.76 -5.16 14.57
CA THR A 84 7.77 -6.18 14.91
C THR A 84 7.12 -5.97 16.28
N ASP A 85 7.77 -5.21 17.16
CA ASP A 85 7.33 -5.01 18.53
C ASP A 85 6.21 -3.96 18.65
N LYS A 86 5.98 -3.18 17.58
CA LYS A 86 4.97 -2.12 17.57
C LYS A 86 4.03 -2.29 16.38
N ILE A 87 2.82 -2.70 16.68
CA ILE A 87 1.71 -2.73 15.73
C ILE A 87 0.61 -1.82 16.28
N LEU A 88 0.25 -0.79 15.51
CA LEU A 88 -0.96 -0.02 15.81
C LEU A 88 -2.17 -0.86 15.37
N ILE A 89 -3.05 -1.21 16.29
CA ILE A 89 -4.25 -2.00 15.99
C ILE A 89 -5.50 -1.17 16.27
N LYS A 90 -6.43 -1.17 15.32
CA LYS A 90 -7.76 -0.58 15.46
C LYS A 90 -8.83 -1.57 15.00
N LYS A 91 -10.03 -1.45 15.56
CA LYS A 91 -11.19 -2.17 15.03
C LYS A 91 -11.60 -1.53 13.69
N ALA A 92 -11.96 -2.34 12.72
CA ALA A 92 -12.37 -1.83 11.40
C ALA A 92 -13.56 -0.86 11.50
N LYS A 93 -14.47 -1.09 12.45
CA LYS A 93 -15.64 -0.23 12.71
C LYS A 93 -15.31 1.13 13.37
N GLU A 94 -14.08 1.34 13.80
CA GLU A 94 -13.63 2.61 14.42
C GLU A 94 -13.13 3.61 13.37
N GLY A 95 -13.17 3.25 12.11
CA GLY A 95 -12.75 4.12 11.02
C GLY A 95 -13.66 4.00 9.81
N LEU A 96 -13.33 4.80 8.80
CA LEU A 96 -14.02 4.81 7.53
C LEU A 96 -13.87 3.47 6.82
N SER A 97 -14.97 2.99 6.26
CA SER A 97 -14.95 1.89 5.31
C SER A 97 -14.48 2.38 3.93
N LYS A 98 -14.17 1.44 3.06
CA LYS A 98 -13.87 1.75 1.65
C LYS A 98 -15.01 2.50 0.96
N ASP A 99 -16.25 2.14 1.26
CA ASP A 99 -17.44 2.74 0.66
C ASP A 99 -17.64 4.17 1.18
N ASP A 100 -17.40 4.42 2.47
CA ASP A 100 -17.43 5.78 3.03
C ASP A 100 -16.43 6.69 2.32
N VAL A 101 -15.20 6.21 2.11
CA VAL A 101 -14.16 6.96 1.39
C VAL A 101 -14.55 7.22 -0.06
N LEU A 102 -15.15 6.25 -0.73
CA LEU A 102 -15.65 6.44 -2.11
C LEU A 102 -16.80 7.46 -2.17
N GLN A 103 -17.65 7.52 -1.17
CA GLN A 103 -18.68 8.56 -1.07
C GLN A 103 -18.09 9.94 -0.82
N LEU A 104 -17.08 10.04 0.05
CA LEU A 104 -16.40 11.31 0.33
C LEU A 104 -15.82 11.93 -0.95
N ILE A 105 -15.09 11.17 -1.74
CA ILE A 105 -14.45 11.72 -2.95
C ILE A 105 -15.43 12.08 -4.07
N GLN A 106 -16.64 11.48 -4.09
CA GLN A 106 -17.69 11.85 -5.04
C GLN A 106 -18.28 13.24 -4.75
N ASN A 107 -18.17 13.71 -3.52
CA ASN A 107 -18.70 15.00 -3.08
C ASN A 107 -17.68 16.15 -3.17
N ILE A 108 -16.45 15.87 -3.63
CA ILE A 108 -15.42 16.89 -3.79
C ILE A 108 -15.62 17.63 -5.12
N ASP A 109 -15.90 18.93 -5.02
CA ASP A 109 -16.00 19.77 -6.20
C ASP A 109 -14.67 19.88 -6.96
N ASN A 110 -14.75 19.98 -8.28
CA ASN A 110 -13.62 20.14 -9.21
C ASN A 110 -12.57 19.00 -9.22
N SER A 111 -12.78 17.92 -8.45
CA SER A 111 -11.82 16.80 -8.40
C SER A 111 -12.48 15.44 -8.34
N LYS A 112 -13.74 15.33 -8.76
CA LYS A 112 -14.48 14.07 -8.81
C LYS A 112 -13.75 13.01 -9.64
N PRO A 113 -13.70 11.76 -9.17
CA PRO A 113 -13.08 10.68 -9.92
C PRO A 113 -13.86 10.37 -11.21
N LYS A 114 -13.15 10.34 -12.32
CA LYS A 114 -13.61 9.74 -13.58
C LYS A 114 -13.34 8.25 -13.61
N LYS A 115 -12.19 7.83 -13.04
CA LYS A 115 -11.77 6.44 -12.96
C LYS A 115 -10.90 6.20 -11.75
N ILE A 116 -11.39 5.40 -10.81
CA ILE A 116 -10.58 4.92 -9.68
C ILE A 116 -9.52 3.94 -10.20
N LYS A 117 -8.28 4.17 -9.84
CA LYS A 117 -7.14 3.31 -10.14
C LYS A 117 -6.80 2.38 -8.99
N LYS A 118 -6.78 2.93 -7.77
CA LYS A 118 -6.43 2.21 -6.56
C LYS A 118 -7.11 2.83 -5.35
N ILE A 119 -7.49 2.02 -4.40
CA ILE A 119 -7.89 2.44 -3.05
C ILE A 119 -7.28 1.47 -2.06
N MET A 120 -6.61 2.00 -1.05
CA MET A 120 -5.90 1.18 -0.07
C MET A 120 -5.75 1.87 1.27
N LEU A 121 -5.68 1.06 2.30
CA LEU A 121 -5.22 1.51 3.61
C LEU A 121 -3.72 1.80 3.57
N GLY A 122 -3.31 2.82 4.27
CA GLY A 122 -1.93 3.25 4.37
C GLY A 122 -1.59 3.85 5.71
N TYR A 123 -0.42 4.44 5.80
CA TYR A 123 0.06 5.15 6.98
C TYR A 123 0.81 6.40 6.57
N ASP A 124 0.40 7.56 7.07
CA ASP A 124 1.10 8.81 6.80
C ASP A 124 1.98 9.19 7.99
N ASP A 125 3.29 9.07 7.79
CA ASP A 125 4.34 9.43 8.73
C ASP A 125 5.26 10.55 8.20
N THR A 126 4.79 11.29 7.19
CA THR A 126 5.60 12.32 6.52
C THR A 126 5.94 13.49 7.41
N ASP A 127 5.08 13.80 8.36
CA ASP A 127 5.34 14.84 9.38
C ASP A 127 4.99 14.28 10.76
N SER A 128 6.00 13.75 11.45
CA SER A 128 5.86 13.10 12.76
C SER A 128 5.22 13.98 13.85
N LYS A 129 5.12 15.29 13.63
CA LYS A 129 4.46 16.21 14.56
C LYS A 129 2.96 16.39 14.27
N LYS A 130 2.54 16.17 13.03
CA LYS A 130 1.16 16.40 12.58
C LYS A 130 0.47 15.14 12.02
N TRP A 131 1.22 14.23 11.40
CA TRP A 131 0.71 13.20 10.52
C TRP A 131 1.37 11.85 10.78
N ASP A 132 1.23 11.31 11.96
CA ASP A 132 1.65 9.95 12.31
C ASP A 132 0.39 9.10 12.51
N ILE A 133 -0.31 8.82 11.40
CA ILE A 133 -1.68 8.32 11.43
C ILE A 133 -2.00 7.30 10.34
N PRO A 134 -2.91 6.37 10.63
CA PRO A 134 -3.57 5.55 9.62
C PRO A 134 -4.41 6.39 8.66
N VAL A 135 -4.30 6.06 7.36
CA VAL A 135 -5.00 6.78 6.29
C VAL A 135 -5.60 5.81 5.28
N TRP A 136 -6.54 6.32 4.51
CA TRP A 136 -6.89 5.79 3.20
C TRP A 136 -6.21 6.62 2.12
N GLU A 137 -5.61 5.94 1.14
CA GLU A 137 -5.11 6.54 -0.08
C GLU A 137 -5.96 6.08 -1.26
N VAL A 138 -6.48 7.05 -2.02
CA VAL A 138 -7.20 6.81 -3.26
C VAL A 138 -6.44 7.45 -4.41
N GLN A 139 -6.12 6.65 -5.40
CA GLN A 139 -5.50 7.08 -6.65
C GLN A 139 -6.53 7.00 -7.76
N TYR A 140 -6.75 8.08 -8.49
CA TYR A 140 -7.76 8.14 -9.53
C TYR A 140 -7.41 9.13 -10.66
N ILE A 141 -8.09 9.00 -11.78
CA ILE A 141 -8.11 10.01 -12.83
C ILE A 141 -9.32 10.91 -12.57
N ASP A 142 -9.11 12.20 -12.47
CA ASP A 142 -10.18 13.18 -12.27
C ASP A 142 -10.86 13.61 -13.58
N GLN A 143 -11.86 14.49 -13.48
CA GLN A 143 -12.63 14.97 -14.63
C GLN A 143 -11.77 15.79 -15.64
N GLN A 144 -10.64 16.34 -15.18
CA GLN A 144 -9.67 17.05 -16.02
C GLN A 144 -8.57 16.13 -16.58
N ASN A 145 -8.74 14.79 -16.48
CA ASN A 145 -7.77 13.77 -16.88
C ASN A 145 -6.42 13.88 -16.16
N ARG A 146 -6.37 14.40 -14.93
CA ARG A 146 -5.17 14.44 -14.10
C ARG A 146 -5.10 13.18 -13.22
N TYR A 147 -3.91 12.72 -12.95
CA TYR A 147 -3.70 11.65 -11.96
C TYR A 147 -3.72 12.26 -10.57
N THR A 148 -4.72 11.90 -9.77
CA THR A 148 -4.99 12.53 -8.48
C THR A 148 -4.79 11.53 -7.35
N TYR A 149 -4.11 11.99 -6.31
CA TYR A 149 -3.97 11.31 -5.03
C TYR A 149 -4.85 12.03 -4.01
N PHE A 150 -5.66 11.27 -3.31
CA PHE A 150 -6.52 11.71 -2.24
C PHE A 150 -6.21 10.92 -0.99
N ILE A 151 -5.82 11.59 0.09
CA ILE A 151 -5.42 10.98 1.35
C ILE A 151 -6.32 11.52 2.45
N VAL A 152 -7.06 10.62 3.07
CA VAL A 152 -8.02 10.92 4.13
C VAL A 152 -7.70 10.07 5.36
N SER A 153 -7.94 10.60 6.56
CA SER A 153 -7.80 9.86 7.80
C SER A 153 -8.61 8.58 7.81
N PHE A 154 -8.08 7.54 8.43
CA PHE A 154 -8.84 6.32 8.67
C PHE A 154 -9.96 6.54 9.69
N THR A 155 -9.76 7.40 10.70
CA THR A 155 -10.67 7.53 11.84
C THR A 155 -11.73 8.62 11.70
N ASP A 156 -11.47 9.60 10.83
CA ASP A 156 -12.38 10.70 10.58
C ASP A 156 -12.37 11.06 9.09
N ASP A 157 -13.28 11.91 8.66
CA ASP A 157 -13.42 12.32 7.26
C ASP A 157 -12.46 13.46 6.85
N ARG A 158 -11.47 13.78 7.67
CA ARG A 158 -10.50 14.83 7.37
C ARG A 158 -9.61 14.45 6.20
N VAL A 159 -9.68 15.28 5.17
CA VAL A 159 -8.77 15.20 4.02
C VAL A 159 -7.44 15.81 4.40
N TYR A 160 -6.40 15.01 4.41
CA TYR A 160 -5.06 15.46 4.75
C TYR A 160 -4.29 16.02 3.57
N LYS A 161 -4.39 15.34 2.43
CA LYS A 161 -3.68 15.73 1.21
C LYS A 161 -4.54 15.41 -0.01
N MET A 162 -4.54 16.33 -0.94
CA MET A 162 -5.03 16.09 -2.28
C MET A 162 -4.12 16.80 -3.26
N TYR A 163 -3.57 16.09 -4.20
CA TYR A 163 -2.74 16.67 -5.25
C TYR A 163 -2.93 15.94 -6.57
N SER A 164 -2.85 16.71 -7.65
CA SER A 164 -3.06 16.20 -9.00
C SER A 164 -1.85 16.48 -9.88
N ILE A 165 -1.48 15.50 -10.68
CA ILE A 165 -0.37 15.56 -11.62
C ILE A 165 -0.96 15.57 -13.03
N LYS A 166 -0.62 16.56 -13.84
CA LYS A 166 -0.94 16.54 -15.27
C LYS A 166 -0.12 15.44 -15.95
N GLN A 167 -0.79 14.65 -16.76
CA GLN A 167 -0.14 13.72 -17.66
C GLN A 167 0.32 14.44 -18.93
#